data_06d31e1bc9cc0a6cbf232470a76d1c7d
#
_entry.id   06d31e1bc9cc0a6cbf232470a76d1c7d
#
_cell.length_a   1.000
_cell.length_b   1.000
_cell.length_c   1.000
_cell.angle_alpha   90.00
_cell.angle_beta   90.00
_cell.angle_gamma   90.00
#
_symmetry.space_group_name_H-M   'P 1'
#
loop_
_entity.id
_entity.type
_entity.pdbx_description
1 polymer ?
#
loop_
_entity_poly.entity_id
_entity_poly.type
_entity_poly.pdbx_seq_one_letter_code
_entity_poly.pdbx_strand_id
1 'polypeptide(L)'
;MSSPLHVFDKIMALLLIGALVGCSGFKKVNREIATPASFQKLREGHIRLIRESSPFLKVHMQNGNTYVLQDWSLDAPRQHVVGHGTLYNTNRDTLRRGQFQVGLDSVAIFETNVLKTSGTVAALTVFTGITVAVTIYCLENPKACFGSCPTFYVSDGDSLRLEAEGFSASIAPSLEATDVDALFHASAAGEEFDVEMRNEALETHVVRRVDLLAVPRTRGHRVFADLDGQFWESTSIIPPISATAPEGDCLKLLLDADGNERYSRADSTYLGTKEIIELEFENIPQQSCGLVIGCRQTLLSTYLLYQTYAYMGNNAGYWIAQIERKNVKQHQNSIQKILGGIEVLIQDFVGDWKVVAQVNEYGPLAPDFHLVPLGQLIGESAKIRLRMTKGNWRIDYITLAVLSQPVQAIRLHPHLVLKDGLEDDQAHVILCDSTKVLTALPGDTYTLKYHMPDASGDYELFLESRGYYLEWIRKEWIEEENPFFLAQMFLDPQTALKRLAPEFKRVEKEMEHCFWRSRYARP
;
A
#
# COMPACT_ATOMS: atom_id res chain seq x y z
N MET A 1 4.00 -28.40 24.93
CA MET A 1 5.41 -28.11 24.63
C MET A 1 5.43 -27.04 23.56
N SER A 2 5.81 -25.81 23.92
CA SER A 2 5.90 -24.69 22.99
C SER A 2 7.00 -24.95 21.95
N SER A 3 6.72 -24.75 20.65
CA SER A 3 7.67 -25.00 19.58
C SER A 3 8.91 -24.10 19.74
N PRO A 4 10.11 -24.57 19.35
CA PRO A 4 11.34 -23.78 19.44
C PRO A 4 11.28 -22.44 18.64
N LEU A 5 10.43 -22.33 17.63
CA LEU A 5 10.14 -21.08 16.91
C LEU A 5 9.52 -20.00 17.84
N HIS A 6 8.60 -20.39 18.72
CA HIS A 6 7.95 -19.45 19.66
C HIS A 6 8.90 -18.87 20.71
N VAL A 7 9.95 -19.62 21.05
CA VAL A 7 10.99 -19.16 22.00
C VAL A 7 11.94 -18.19 21.30
N PHE A 8 12.29 -18.46 20.04
CA PHE A 8 13.16 -17.59 19.24
C PHE A 8 12.50 -16.23 18.96
N ASP A 9 11.20 -16.21 18.61
CA ASP A 9 10.45 -14.97 18.41
C ASP A 9 10.38 -14.12 19.69
N LYS A 10 10.21 -14.76 20.85
CA LYS A 10 10.22 -14.07 22.15
C LYS A 10 11.60 -13.53 22.53
N ILE A 11 12.67 -14.25 22.22
CA ILE A 11 14.04 -13.80 22.46
C ILE A 11 14.38 -12.63 21.51
N MET A 12 14.02 -12.72 20.23
CA MET A 12 14.18 -11.62 19.28
C MET A 12 13.41 -10.38 19.70
N ALA A 13 12.18 -10.53 20.17
CA ALA A 13 11.39 -9.41 20.68
C ALA A 13 11.97 -8.81 21.96
N LEU A 14 12.52 -9.63 22.86
CA LEU A 14 13.23 -9.14 24.06
C LEU A 14 14.55 -8.43 23.72
N LEU A 15 15.29 -8.90 22.72
CA LEU A 15 16.48 -8.22 22.21
C LEU A 15 16.11 -6.90 21.51
N LEU A 16 14.98 -6.85 20.79
CA LEU A 16 14.39 -5.65 20.22
C LEU A 16 14.01 -4.63 21.31
N ILE A 17 13.33 -5.07 22.36
CA ILE A 17 12.97 -4.25 23.52
C ILE A 17 14.24 -3.75 24.23
N GLY A 18 15.24 -4.61 24.41
CA GLY A 18 16.53 -4.24 24.99
C GLY A 18 17.26 -3.19 24.16
N ALA A 19 17.24 -3.29 22.83
CA ALA A 19 17.79 -2.30 21.92
C ALA A 19 16.99 -0.97 21.93
N LEU A 20 15.65 -1.04 22.02
CA LEU A 20 14.77 0.14 22.12
C LEU A 20 14.94 0.87 23.47
N VAL A 21 15.04 0.13 24.56
CA VAL A 21 15.20 0.68 25.94
C VAL A 21 16.64 1.14 26.19
N GLY A 22 17.64 0.45 25.65
CA GLY A 22 19.06 0.80 25.84
C GLY A 22 19.48 2.08 25.12
N CYS A 23 18.74 2.52 24.09
CA CYS A 23 19.01 3.78 23.36
C CYS A 23 18.26 5.00 23.91
N SER A 24 17.38 4.84 24.90
CA SER A 24 16.54 5.92 25.43
C SER A 24 17.19 6.70 26.56
N GLY A 25 18.49 6.97 26.50
CA GLY A 25 19.14 7.88 27.43
C GLY A 25 18.63 9.33 27.29
N PHE A 26 17.68 9.74 28.10
CA PHE A 26 17.29 11.11 28.52
C PHE A 26 17.21 12.26 27.48
N LYS A 27 17.41 12.03 26.18
CA LYS A 27 17.27 13.06 25.15
C LYS A 27 16.26 12.59 24.11
N LYS A 28 15.14 13.31 23.97
CA LYS A 28 14.16 13.07 22.93
C LYS A 28 14.66 13.64 21.61
N VAL A 29 14.89 12.79 20.62
CA VAL A 29 15.26 13.20 19.26
C VAL A 29 13.98 13.36 18.46
N ASN A 30 13.70 14.54 17.94
CA ASN A 30 12.62 14.78 16.99
C ASN A 30 13.22 14.87 15.60
N ARG A 31 12.63 14.17 14.65
CA ARG A 31 12.94 14.40 13.24
C ARG A 31 12.16 15.59 12.72
N GLU A 32 12.83 16.41 11.95
CA GLU A 32 12.22 17.51 11.23
C GLU A 32 12.38 17.30 9.73
N ILE A 33 11.29 17.54 9.01
CA ILE A 33 11.23 17.53 7.56
C ILE A 33 11.03 18.97 7.11
N ALA A 34 11.86 19.43 6.18
CA ALA A 34 11.80 20.79 5.66
C ALA A 34 11.88 20.80 4.13
N THR A 35 11.04 21.60 3.51
CA THR A 35 11.20 21.91 2.09
C THR A 35 12.40 22.84 1.87
N PRO A 36 12.99 22.92 0.67
CA PRO A 36 14.07 23.86 0.38
C PRO A 36 13.72 25.29 0.78
N ALA A 37 12.51 25.75 0.48
CA ALA A 37 12.04 27.08 0.80
C ALA A 37 11.92 27.35 2.32
N SER A 38 11.46 26.35 3.10
CA SER A 38 11.40 26.47 4.56
C SER A 38 12.79 26.36 5.18
N PHE A 39 13.67 25.53 4.63
CA PHE A 39 15.04 25.35 5.09
C PHE A 39 15.89 26.63 4.92
N GLN A 40 15.74 27.33 3.80
CA GLN A 40 16.38 28.62 3.56
C GLN A 40 15.95 29.71 4.54
N LYS A 41 14.71 29.65 5.04
CA LYS A 41 14.19 30.64 6.02
C LYS A 41 14.63 30.38 7.46
N LEU A 42 15.34 29.28 7.73
CA LEU A 42 15.82 28.97 9.05
C LEU A 42 16.88 29.98 9.47
N ARG A 43 16.71 30.52 10.68
CA ARG A 43 17.71 31.41 11.27
C ARG A 43 18.98 30.64 11.63
N GLU A 44 20.13 31.30 11.59
CA GLU A 44 21.42 30.67 11.86
C GLU A 44 21.48 29.95 13.22
N GLY A 45 20.82 30.51 14.25
CA GLY A 45 20.66 29.85 15.55
C GLY A 45 19.91 28.55 15.51
N HIS A 46 18.89 28.40 14.66
CA HIS A 46 18.15 27.15 14.47
C HIS A 46 18.98 26.13 13.70
N ILE A 47 19.68 26.56 12.66
CA ILE A 47 20.63 25.71 11.90
C ILE A 47 21.74 25.19 12.82
N ARG A 48 22.24 26.02 13.72
CA ARG A 48 23.23 25.63 14.73
C ARG A 48 22.64 24.56 15.67
N LEU A 49 21.43 24.75 16.15
CA LEU A 49 20.75 23.80 17.01
C LEU A 49 20.58 22.45 16.31
N ILE A 50 20.20 22.45 15.02
CA ILE A 50 20.08 21.25 14.21
C ILE A 50 21.43 20.53 14.13
N ARG A 51 22.51 21.22 13.78
CA ARG A 51 23.86 20.66 13.69
C ARG A 51 24.37 20.07 15.01
N GLU A 52 24.12 20.74 16.11
CA GLU A 52 24.50 20.26 17.45
C GLU A 52 23.65 19.05 17.88
N SER A 53 22.44 18.93 17.35
CA SER A 53 21.47 17.88 17.70
C SER A 53 21.55 16.64 16.82
N SER A 54 22.02 16.77 15.59
CA SER A 54 22.07 15.68 14.61
C SER A 54 23.45 15.55 13.99
N PRO A 55 24.03 14.33 14.02
CA PRO A 55 25.31 14.09 13.35
C PRO A 55 25.19 14.07 11.82
N PHE A 56 23.99 14.12 11.25
CA PHE A 56 23.79 14.07 9.81
C PHE A 56 22.55 14.84 9.36
N LEU A 57 22.59 15.28 8.10
CA LEU A 57 21.47 15.81 7.33
C LEU A 57 21.21 14.86 6.16
N LYS A 58 20.00 14.35 6.02
CA LYS A 58 19.57 13.68 4.80
C LYS A 58 18.99 14.70 3.82
N VAL A 59 19.47 14.67 2.59
CA VAL A 59 19.02 15.51 1.50
C VAL A 59 18.44 14.60 0.44
N HIS A 60 17.11 14.57 0.33
CA HIS A 60 16.40 13.82 -0.68
C HIS A 60 16.31 14.65 -1.95
N MET A 61 16.83 14.10 -3.04
CA MET A 61 16.88 14.77 -4.33
C MET A 61 15.61 14.50 -5.15
N GLN A 62 15.27 15.40 -6.05
CA GLN A 62 14.12 15.23 -6.95
C GLN A 62 14.24 13.99 -7.87
N ASN A 63 15.45 13.49 -8.09
CA ASN A 63 15.70 12.25 -8.84
C ASN A 63 15.69 10.99 -7.96
N GLY A 64 15.25 11.07 -6.70
CA GLY A 64 15.17 9.97 -5.76
C GLY A 64 16.48 9.58 -5.07
N ASN A 65 17.62 10.14 -5.46
CA ASN A 65 18.87 9.93 -4.75
C ASN A 65 18.84 10.60 -3.37
N THR A 66 19.63 10.08 -2.43
CA THR A 66 19.68 10.65 -1.08
C THR A 66 21.13 10.86 -0.65
N TYR A 67 21.47 12.08 -0.27
CA TYR A 67 22.71 12.36 0.43
C TYR A 67 22.50 12.23 1.95
N VAL A 68 23.42 11.56 2.61
CA VAL A 68 23.52 11.55 4.07
C VAL A 68 24.81 12.29 4.44
N LEU A 69 24.68 13.56 4.80
CA LEU A 69 25.80 14.47 5.02
C LEU A 69 26.10 14.60 6.51
N GLN A 70 27.38 14.48 6.87
CA GLN A 70 27.96 14.83 8.16
C GLN A 70 28.72 16.16 8.01
N ASP A 71 28.97 16.85 9.11
CA ASP A 71 29.71 18.13 9.13
C ASP A 71 29.23 19.11 8.07
N TRP A 72 27.90 19.16 7.90
CA TRP A 72 27.27 19.96 6.86
C TRP A 72 27.09 21.43 7.25
N SER A 73 27.06 22.29 6.25
CA SER A 73 26.76 23.73 6.39
C SER A 73 25.87 24.19 5.21
N LEU A 74 25.07 25.23 5.48
CA LEU A 74 24.29 25.92 4.46
C LEU A 74 25.06 27.11 3.94
N ASP A 75 25.43 27.11 2.66
CA ASP A 75 25.94 28.27 1.94
C ASP A 75 24.75 29.03 1.32
N ALA A 76 24.12 29.87 2.16
CA ALA A 76 22.90 30.58 1.76
C ALA A 76 23.12 31.52 0.55
N PRO A 77 24.24 32.26 0.39
CA PRO A 77 24.49 33.09 -0.80
C PRO A 77 24.53 32.29 -2.10
N ARG A 78 25.04 31.07 -2.05
CA ARG A 78 25.17 30.20 -3.23
C ARG A 78 24.02 29.20 -3.39
N GLN A 79 23.08 29.18 -2.45
CA GLN A 79 21.96 28.23 -2.41
C GLN A 79 22.42 26.76 -2.47
N HIS A 80 23.46 26.42 -1.70
CA HIS A 80 24.00 25.07 -1.61
C HIS A 80 24.08 24.60 -0.17
N VAL A 81 23.92 23.28 0.01
CA VAL A 81 24.34 22.56 1.21
C VAL A 81 25.67 21.89 0.91
N VAL A 82 26.66 22.14 1.77
CA VAL A 82 27.99 21.54 1.68
C VAL A 82 28.18 20.60 2.86
N GLY A 83 28.73 19.42 2.64
CA GLY A 83 29.01 18.46 3.70
C GLY A 83 29.78 17.25 3.21
N HIS A 84 30.34 16.49 4.16
CA HIS A 84 31.00 15.23 3.90
C HIS A 84 30.01 14.09 4.19
N GLY A 85 29.92 13.09 3.30
CA GLY A 85 28.96 12.02 3.53
C GLY A 85 28.93 10.95 2.45
N THR A 86 27.75 10.37 2.29
CA THR A 86 27.47 9.29 1.32
C THR A 86 26.28 9.68 0.46
N LEU A 87 26.40 9.45 -0.84
CA LEU A 87 25.32 9.51 -1.81
C LEU A 87 24.80 8.09 -2.05
N TYR A 88 23.51 7.92 -1.91
CA TYR A 88 22.77 6.68 -2.19
C TYR A 88 21.85 6.86 -3.38
N ASN A 89 21.62 5.77 -4.14
CA ASN A 89 20.55 5.71 -5.14
C ASN A 89 19.19 5.40 -4.48
N THR A 90 18.15 5.25 -5.30
CA THR A 90 16.79 4.89 -4.85
C THR A 90 16.74 3.54 -4.12
N ASN A 91 17.62 2.60 -4.46
CA ASN A 91 17.76 1.30 -3.80
C ASN A 91 18.61 1.32 -2.52
N ARG A 92 19.07 2.51 -2.10
CA ARG A 92 19.99 2.69 -0.96
C ARG A 92 21.39 2.07 -1.16
N ASP A 93 21.77 1.78 -2.42
CA ASP A 93 23.13 1.39 -2.73
C ASP A 93 24.04 2.63 -2.70
N THR A 94 25.27 2.46 -2.20
CA THR A 94 26.24 3.55 -2.15
C THR A 94 26.73 3.87 -3.56
N LEU A 95 26.46 5.07 -4.06
CA LEU A 95 27.01 5.57 -5.33
C LEU A 95 28.37 6.20 -5.14
N ARG A 96 28.53 7.05 -4.11
CA ARG A 96 29.77 7.77 -3.86
C ARG A 96 29.89 8.19 -2.40
N ARG A 97 31.12 8.27 -1.89
CA ARG A 97 31.46 8.86 -0.59
C ARG A 97 32.44 9.99 -0.79
N GLY A 98 32.37 11.03 0.05
CA GLY A 98 33.27 12.17 0.00
C GLY A 98 32.59 13.49 0.37
N GLN A 99 33.21 14.58 -0.06
CA GLN A 99 32.65 15.92 0.10
C GLN A 99 31.68 16.21 -1.04
N PHE A 100 30.55 16.79 -0.70
CA PHE A 100 29.49 17.14 -1.63
C PHE A 100 29.10 18.59 -1.50
N GLN A 101 28.65 19.14 -2.61
CA GLN A 101 27.99 20.42 -2.70
C GLN A 101 26.68 20.19 -3.45
N VAL A 102 25.55 20.41 -2.75
CA VAL A 102 24.22 20.05 -3.24
C VAL A 102 23.41 21.32 -3.44
N GLY A 103 22.99 21.60 -4.67
CA GLY A 103 22.14 22.75 -5.02
C GLY A 103 20.73 22.57 -4.46
N LEU A 104 20.18 23.62 -3.85
CA LEU A 104 18.86 23.59 -3.22
C LEU A 104 17.71 23.44 -4.21
N ASP A 105 17.91 23.86 -5.44
CA ASP A 105 16.94 23.78 -6.56
C ASP A 105 16.62 22.36 -6.98
N SER A 106 17.56 21.43 -6.77
CA SER A 106 17.41 20.02 -7.11
C SER A 106 16.97 19.16 -5.92
N VAL A 107 16.73 19.78 -4.75
CA VAL A 107 16.31 19.08 -3.53
C VAL A 107 14.81 19.00 -3.46
N ALA A 108 14.29 17.80 -3.19
CA ALA A 108 12.87 17.59 -2.91
C ALA A 108 12.57 17.94 -1.44
N ILE A 109 13.36 17.38 -0.50
CA ILE A 109 13.12 17.56 0.94
C ILE A 109 14.39 17.35 1.75
N PHE A 110 14.48 18.03 2.91
CA PHE A 110 15.49 17.80 3.93
C PHE A 110 14.90 17.02 5.10
N GLU A 111 15.63 16.04 5.58
CA GLU A 111 15.32 15.28 6.79
C GLU A 111 16.46 15.41 7.79
N THR A 112 16.16 15.85 9.00
CA THR A 112 17.15 16.03 10.07
C THR A 112 16.58 15.64 11.43
N ASN A 113 17.43 15.56 12.43
CA ASN A 113 17.03 15.30 13.80
C ASN A 113 17.30 16.54 14.67
N VAL A 114 16.34 16.86 15.54
CA VAL A 114 16.52 17.91 16.54
C VAL A 114 16.40 17.29 17.92
N LEU A 115 17.42 17.50 18.78
CA LEU A 115 17.38 17.07 20.17
C LEU A 115 16.49 18.05 20.96
N LYS A 116 15.38 17.54 21.50
CA LYS A 116 14.60 18.25 22.51
C LYS A 116 14.99 17.72 23.88
N THR A 117 15.41 18.58 24.78
CA THR A 117 15.57 18.24 26.20
C THR A 117 14.20 17.93 26.77
N SER A 118 13.98 16.68 27.19
CA SER A 118 12.75 16.31 27.87
C SER A 118 12.73 16.97 29.24
N GLY A 119 11.89 17.97 29.42
CA GLY A 119 11.45 18.38 30.74
C GLY A 119 10.76 17.18 31.41
N THR A 120 11.34 16.73 32.51
CA THR A 120 10.81 15.87 33.58
C THR A 120 9.56 15.03 33.32
N VAL A 121 9.72 13.78 33.54
CA VAL A 121 8.82 12.67 33.96
C VAL A 121 7.41 13.04 34.53
N ALA A 122 6.73 14.01 33.94
CA ALA A 122 5.29 14.23 34.16
C ALA A 122 4.43 13.46 33.13
N ALA A 123 5.05 12.52 32.42
CA ALA A 123 4.51 11.96 31.18
C ALA A 123 3.54 10.79 31.34
N LEU A 124 3.31 10.24 32.55
CA LEU A 124 2.42 9.07 32.69
C LEU A 124 0.91 9.39 32.71
N THR A 125 0.53 10.65 32.89
CA THR A 125 -0.89 11.04 32.95
C THR A 125 -1.38 11.79 31.69
N VAL A 126 -0.50 12.12 30.75
CA VAL A 126 -0.81 12.85 29.53
C VAL A 126 -1.06 11.89 28.32
N PHE A 127 -0.73 10.61 28.49
CA PHE A 127 -0.74 9.63 27.40
C PHE A 127 -2.09 9.41 26.72
N THR A 128 -3.20 9.49 27.43
CA THR A 128 -4.53 9.31 26.84
C THR A 128 -5.01 10.49 26.00
N GLY A 129 -4.49 11.69 26.26
CA GLY A 129 -4.85 12.89 25.50
C GLY A 129 -4.06 13.07 24.20
N ILE A 130 -2.83 12.55 24.16
CA ILE A 130 -1.93 12.71 22.99
C ILE A 130 -2.36 11.78 21.86
N THR A 131 -2.74 10.54 22.15
CA THR A 131 -3.25 9.59 21.12
C THR A 131 -4.48 10.14 20.41
N VAL A 132 -5.38 10.80 21.15
CA VAL A 132 -6.55 11.47 20.58
C VAL A 132 -6.15 12.67 19.74
N ALA A 133 -5.17 13.47 20.18
CA ALA A 133 -4.74 14.66 19.45
C ALA A 133 -4.02 14.30 18.12
N VAL A 134 -3.18 13.26 18.11
CA VAL A 134 -2.52 12.79 16.87
C VAL A 134 -3.54 12.14 15.93
N THR A 135 -4.48 11.38 16.47
CA THR A 135 -5.57 10.83 15.66
C THR A 135 -6.42 11.94 15.03
N ILE A 136 -6.75 13.00 15.78
CA ILE A 136 -7.45 14.18 15.23
C ILE A 136 -6.57 14.88 14.19
N TYR A 137 -5.28 15.04 14.45
CA TYR A 137 -4.34 15.63 13.49
C TYR A 137 -4.26 14.83 12.19
N CYS A 138 -4.22 13.49 12.25
CA CYS A 138 -4.25 12.63 11.07
C CYS A 138 -5.59 12.69 10.33
N LEU A 139 -6.69 12.94 11.04
CA LEU A 139 -8.00 13.18 10.42
C LEU A 139 -8.09 14.56 9.76
N GLU A 140 -7.44 15.57 10.33
CA GLU A 140 -7.38 16.92 9.75
C GLU A 140 -6.33 17.02 8.63
N ASN A 141 -5.31 16.16 8.65
CA ASN A 141 -4.21 16.10 7.69
C ASN A 141 -3.90 14.65 7.28
N PRO A 142 -4.81 13.93 6.61
CA PRO A 142 -4.65 12.51 6.33
C PRO A 142 -3.40 12.19 5.49
N LYS A 143 -3.02 13.06 4.56
CA LYS A 143 -1.79 12.94 3.78
C LYS A 143 -0.53 12.95 4.64
N ALA A 144 -0.57 13.57 5.80
CA ALA A 144 0.54 13.53 6.73
C ALA A 144 0.68 12.16 7.42
N CYS A 145 -0.35 11.31 7.37
CA CYS A 145 -0.42 10.07 8.11
C CYS A 145 -0.59 8.81 7.26
N PHE A 146 -1.06 8.93 6.01
CA PHE A 146 -1.38 7.78 5.17
C PHE A 146 -0.62 7.88 3.84
N GLY A 147 0.13 6.84 3.50
CA GLY A 147 0.76 6.66 2.19
C GLY A 147 -0.26 6.13 1.18
N SER A 148 0.05 6.27 -0.10
CA SER A 148 -0.66 5.59 -1.17
C SER A 148 0.35 5.08 -2.19
N CYS A 149 0.12 3.87 -2.69
CA CYS A 149 0.88 3.27 -3.77
C CYS A 149 0.67 4.04 -5.07
N PRO A 150 1.41 3.75 -6.15
CA PRO A 150 1.09 4.31 -7.45
C PRO A 150 -0.36 4.00 -7.81
N THR A 151 -1.12 5.03 -8.12
CA THR A 151 -2.50 4.92 -8.59
C THR A 151 -2.53 5.02 -10.10
N PHE A 152 -3.36 4.17 -10.71
CA PHE A 152 -3.49 4.11 -12.16
C PHE A 152 -4.93 4.42 -12.55
N TYR A 153 -5.06 5.42 -13.43
CA TYR A 153 -6.32 5.91 -13.91
C TYR A 153 -6.48 5.63 -15.39
N VAL A 154 -7.70 5.33 -15.79
CA VAL A 154 -8.08 5.15 -17.18
C VAL A 154 -9.22 6.10 -17.53
N SER A 155 -9.30 6.53 -18.78
CA SER A 155 -10.39 7.39 -19.26
C SER A 155 -11.73 6.66 -19.17
N ASP A 156 -12.72 7.31 -18.58
CA ASP A 156 -14.12 6.90 -18.51
C ASP A 156 -14.98 8.06 -19.01
N GLY A 157 -15.15 8.14 -20.33
CA GLY A 157 -15.79 9.29 -20.98
C GLY A 157 -15.00 10.58 -20.75
N ASP A 158 -15.62 11.57 -20.11
CA ASP A 158 -15.01 12.88 -19.81
C ASP A 158 -14.26 12.89 -18.46
N SER A 159 -14.16 11.76 -17.75
CA SER A 159 -13.51 11.64 -16.45
C SER A 159 -12.42 10.58 -16.44
N LEU A 160 -11.60 10.59 -15.39
CA LEU A 160 -10.64 9.53 -15.10
C LEU A 160 -11.18 8.65 -13.98
N ARG A 161 -11.21 7.35 -14.21
CA ARG A 161 -11.55 6.34 -13.21
C ARG A 161 -10.28 5.71 -12.66
N LEU A 162 -10.18 5.57 -11.34
CA LEU A 162 -9.15 4.78 -10.69
C LEU A 162 -9.45 3.30 -10.91
N GLU A 163 -8.58 2.61 -11.66
CA GLU A 163 -8.75 1.21 -12.01
C GLU A 163 -7.75 0.28 -11.32
N ALA A 164 -6.58 0.78 -10.93
CA ALA A 164 -5.56 -0.06 -10.32
C ALA A 164 -4.73 0.69 -9.26
N GLU A 165 -4.15 -0.08 -8.34
CA GLU A 165 -3.23 0.38 -7.30
C GLU A 165 -2.02 -0.55 -7.26
N GLY A 166 -0.87 -0.10 -7.80
CA GLY A 166 0.28 -0.98 -8.01
C GLY A 166 1.08 -1.29 -6.75
N PHE A 167 1.53 -2.51 -6.61
CA PHE A 167 2.49 -3.04 -5.63
C PHE A 167 2.31 -2.51 -4.19
N SER A 168 1.05 -2.47 -3.72
CA SER A 168 0.65 -1.88 -2.43
C SER A 168 1.38 -2.44 -1.19
N ALA A 169 1.78 -3.71 -1.20
CA ALA A 169 2.52 -4.35 -0.12
C ALA A 169 4.06 -4.15 -0.20
N SER A 170 4.56 -3.48 -1.24
CA SER A 170 5.99 -3.37 -1.54
C SER A 170 6.63 -2.13 -0.89
N ILE A 171 6.60 -2.05 0.43
CA ILE A 171 7.09 -0.92 1.23
C ILE A 171 8.61 -0.78 1.29
N ALA A 172 9.36 -1.60 0.57
CA ALA A 172 10.82 -1.59 0.59
C ALA A 172 11.42 -2.34 -0.61
N PRO A 173 12.68 -2.09 -0.99
CA PRO A 173 13.35 -2.80 -2.07
C PRO A 173 13.35 -4.33 -1.92
N SER A 174 13.43 -4.82 -0.68
CA SER A 174 13.39 -6.27 -0.40
C SER A 174 12.03 -6.92 -0.60
N LEU A 175 10.98 -6.10 -0.72
CA LEU A 175 9.60 -6.50 -0.96
C LEU A 175 9.13 -6.11 -2.35
N GLU A 176 10.06 -5.73 -3.26
CA GLU A 176 9.72 -5.46 -4.65
C GLU A 176 8.91 -6.61 -5.25
N ALA A 177 7.71 -6.32 -5.72
CA ALA A 177 6.79 -7.29 -6.28
C ALA A 177 6.28 -6.85 -7.65
N THR A 178 5.76 -7.82 -8.38
CA THR A 178 4.93 -7.60 -9.57
C THR A 178 3.49 -7.76 -9.15
N ASP A 179 2.67 -6.83 -9.57
CA ASP A 179 1.23 -6.80 -9.39
C ASP A 179 0.53 -6.83 -10.74
N VAL A 180 -0.62 -7.47 -10.80
CA VAL A 180 -1.43 -7.60 -12.03
C VAL A 180 -2.87 -7.27 -11.67
N ASP A 181 -3.28 -6.05 -12.00
CA ASP A 181 -4.61 -5.54 -11.70
C ASP A 181 -5.53 -5.63 -12.94
N ALA A 182 -6.76 -6.02 -12.76
CA ALA A 182 -7.76 -5.97 -13.81
C ALA A 182 -8.21 -4.50 -14.06
N LEU A 183 -8.09 -4.01 -15.29
CA LEU A 183 -8.72 -2.76 -15.68
C LEU A 183 -10.19 -3.05 -16.04
N PHE A 184 -10.97 -3.39 -15.03
CA PHE A 184 -12.26 -4.10 -15.16
C PHE A 184 -13.32 -3.34 -15.95
N HIS A 185 -13.32 -2.01 -15.87
CA HIS A 185 -14.27 -1.14 -16.56
C HIS A 185 -13.69 -0.57 -17.86
N ALA A 186 -12.40 -0.78 -18.09
CA ALA A 186 -11.74 -0.26 -19.29
C ALA A 186 -12.11 -1.06 -20.53
N SER A 187 -12.22 -0.37 -21.64
CA SER A 187 -12.35 -0.97 -22.96
C SER A 187 -11.39 -0.31 -23.93
N ALA A 188 -10.64 -1.10 -24.68
CA ALA A 188 -9.83 -0.58 -25.77
C ALA A 188 -10.75 -0.17 -26.92
N ALA A 189 -10.71 1.09 -27.29
CA ALA A 189 -11.40 1.62 -28.45
C ALA A 189 -10.38 2.31 -29.36
N GLY A 190 -9.97 1.60 -30.45
CA GLY A 190 -9.02 2.16 -31.41
C GLY A 190 -7.60 1.59 -31.31
N GLU A 191 -6.65 2.34 -31.85
CA GLU A 191 -5.25 1.92 -31.98
C GLU A 191 -4.38 2.21 -30.75
N GLU A 192 -4.85 3.09 -29.86
CA GLU A 192 -4.11 3.50 -28.66
C GLU A 192 -4.95 3.30 -27.39
N PHE A 193 -4.24 3.09 -26.30
CA PHE A 193 -4.80 3.02 -24.96
C PHE A 193 -3.91 3.76 -23.97
N ASP A 194 -4.50 4.64 -23.17
CA ASP A 194 -3.79 5.53 -22.24
C ASP A 194 -4.04 5.13 -20.79
N VAL A 195 -2.98 5.09 -19.99
CA VAL A 195 -3.03 4.90 -18.54
C VAL A 195 -2.30 6.06 -17.87
N GLU A 196 -2.92 6.69 -16.90
CA GLU A 196 -2.29 7.75 -16.12
C GLU A 196 -1.84 7.22 -14.75
N MET A 197 -0.53 7.23 -14.50
CA MET A 197 0.10 6.85 -13.22
C MET A 197 0.36 8.10 -12.40
N ARG A 198 -0.05 8.09 -11.10
CA ARG A 198 0.15 9.20 -10.17
C ARG A 198 0.86 8.78 -8.89
N ASN A 199 1.65 9.70 -8.33
CA ASN A 199 2.10 9.62 -6.94
C ASN A 199 1.32 10.64 -6.10
N GLU A 200 0.35 10.15 -5.36
CA GLU A 200 -0.58 10.97 -4.57
C GLU A 200 -0.26 10.97 -3.07
N ALA A 201 0.94 10.56 -2.67
CA ALA A 201 1.36 10.45 -1.27
C ALA A 201 2.74 11.04 -0.98
N LEU A 202 3.09 11.18 0.31
CA LEU A 202 4.42 11.62 0.74
C LEU A 202 5.37 10.42 0.81
N GLU A 203 5.69 9.87 -0.34
CA GLU A 203 6.58 8.73 -0.52
C GLU A 203 7.29 8.80 -1.87
N THR A 204 8.32 8.00 -2.05
CA THR A 204 9.00 7.86 -3.33
C THR A 204 8.58 6.55 -3.96
N HIS A 205 7.92 6.58 -5.11
CA HIS A 205 7.65 5.38 -5.89
C HIS A 205 8.88 5.07 -6.76
N VAL A 206 9.32 3.81 -6.72
CA VAL A 206 10.41 3.28 -7.52
C VAL A 206 9.82 2.24 -8.44
N VAL A 207 9.49 2.67 -9.65
CA VAL A 207 8.75 1.90 -10.64
C VAL A 207 9.73 1.27 -11.62
N ARG A 208 9.72 -0.03 -11.73
CA ARG A 208 10.58 -0.76 -12.65
C ARG A 208 9.92 -0.98 -14.00
N ARG A 209 8.62 -1.24 -14.00
CA ARG A 209 7.84 -1.56 -15.19
C ARG A 209 6.37 -1.25 -14.98
N VAL A 210 5.73 -0.80 -16.03
CA VAL A 210 4.27 -0.73 -16.14
C VAL A 210 3.92 -1.16 -17.56
N ASP A 211 3.35 -2.35 -17.70
CA ASP A 211 2.96 -2.95 -18.98
C ASP A 211 1.45 -3.13 -19.05
N LEU A 212 0.86 -2.85 -20.19
CA LEU A 212 -0.51 -3.22 -20.47
C LEU A 212 -0.54 -4.68 -20.97
N LEU A 213 -1.38 -5.50 -20.36
CA LEU A 213 -1.63 -6.86 -20.81
C LEU A 213 -2.98 -6.90 -21.54
N ALA A 214 -2.93 -7.03 -22.85
CA ALA A 214 -4.12 -7.20 -23.69
C ALA A 214 -4.39 -8.70 -23.86
N VAL A 215 -5.46 -9.21 -23.20
CA VAL A 215 -5.83 -10.62 -23.28
C VAL A 215 -6.94 -10.80 -24.30
N PRO A 216 -6.69 -11.47 -25.46
CA PRO A 216 -7.72 -11.70 -26.45
C PRO A 216 -8.90 -12.47 -25.87
N ARG A 217 -10.10 -12.06 -26.19
CA ARG A 217 -11.34 -12.73 -25.78
C ARG A 217 -12.31 -12.90 -26.92
N THR A 218 -13.15 -13.90 -26.83
CA THR A 218 -14.30 -14.05 -27.71
C THR A 218 -15.31 -12.94 -27.41
N ARG A 219 -15.91 -12.37 -28.44
CA ARG A 219 -16.92 -11.33 -28.27
C ARG A 219 -18.06 -11.77 -27.36
N GLY A 220 -18.34 -10.99 -26.33
CA GLY A 220 -19.33 -11.28 -25.30
C GLY A 220 -18.84 -12.17 -24.16
N HIS A 221 -17.60 -12.70 -24.23
CA HIS A 221 -16.95 -13.36 -23.12
C HIS A 221 -16.18 -12.35 -22.25
N ARG A 222 -15.77 -12.78 -21.07
CA ARG A 222 -14.87 -12.04 -20.17
C ARG A 222 -13.61 -12.88 -19.95
N VAL A 223 -12.54 -12.23 -19.51
CA VAL A 223 -11.34 -12.91 -19.03
C VAL A 223 -11.05 -12.44 -17.61
N PHE A 224 -10.65 -13.37 -16.74
CA PHE A 224 -10.27 -13.10 -15.37
C PHE A 224 -8.90 -13.70 -15.07
N ALA A 225 -8.11 -13.01 -14.25
CA ALA A 225 -6.86 -13.52 -13.71
C ALA A 225 -7.13 -14.31 -12.43
N ASP A 226 -6.53 -15.49 -12.28
CA ASP A 226 -6.55 -16.21 -11.01
C ASP A 226 -5.43 -15.71 -10.07
N LEU A 227 -5.44 -16.24 -8.83
CA LEU A 227 -4.47 -15.84 -7.79
C LEU A 227 -3.02 -16.21 -8.12
N ASP A 228 -2.80 -17.05 -9.11
CA ASP A 228 -1.47 -17.44 -9.61
C ASP A 228 -1.07 -16.64 -10.86
N GLY A 229 -1.93 -15.71 -11.32
CA GLY A 229 -1.71 -14.86 -12.50
C GLY A 229 -2.00 -15.57 -13.84
N GLN A 230 -2.70 -16.71 -13.82
CA GLN A 230 -3.17 -17.36 -15.03
C GLN A 230 -4.49 -16.73 -15.48
N PHE A 231 -4.60 -16.39 -16.77
CA PHE A 231 -5.81 -15.83 -17.36
C PHE A 231 -6.75 -16.94 -17.85
N TRP A 232 -8.05 -16.80 -17.55
CA TRP A 232 -9.09 -17.74 -17.90
C TRP A 232 -10.21 -17.03 -18.65
N GLU A 233 -10.55 -17.53 -19.84
CA GLU A 233 -11.72 -17.05 -20.54
C GLU A 233 -12.98 -17.66 -19.91
N SER A 234 -13.97 -16.81 -19.67
CA SER A 234 -15.29 -17.17 -19.14
C SER A 234 -16.33 -17.03 -20.23
N THR A 235 -17.03 -18.13 -20.52
CA THR A 235 -18.09 -18.18 -21.54
C THR A 235 -19.40 -17.55 -21.06
N SER A 236 -19.63 -17.56 -19.75
CA SER A 236 -20.78 -16.92 -19.12
C SER A 236 -20.53 -16.67 -17.64
N ILE A 237 -21.27 -15.75 -17.07
CA ILE A 237 -21.26 -15.42 -15.65
C ILE A 237 -22.61 -15.79 -15.03
N ILE A 238 -22.60 -16.25 -13.77
CA ILE A 238 -23.78 -16.66 -13.02
C ILE A 238 -23.77 -15.85 -11.72
N PRO A 239 -24.64 -14.84 -11.58
CA PRO A 239 -24.72 -14.06 -10.34
C PRO A 239 -25.28 -14.92 -9.20
N PRO A 240 -24.97 -14.59 -7.93
CA PRO A 240 -25.62 -15.22 -6.80
C PRO A 240 -27.12 -14.90 -6.79
N ILE A 241 -27.94 -15.85 -6.34
CA ILE A 241 -29.38 -15.63 -6.14
C ILE A 241 -29.69 -15.15 -4.71
N SER A 242 -28.74 -15.34 -3.78
CA SER A 242 -28.84 -14.92 -2.40
C SER A 242 -27.45 -14.57 -1.86
N ALA A 243 -27.37 -13.52 -1.07
CA ALA A 243 -26.16 -13.12 -0.33
C ALA A 243 -26.57 -12.61 1.05
N THR A 244 -26.16 -13.33 2.09
CA THR A 244 -26.49 -13.01 3.48
C THR A 244 -25.23 -12.75 4.31
N ALA A 245 -25.15 -11.59 4.91
CA ALA A 245 -24.10 -11.16 5.84
C ALA A 245 -24.68 -11.04 7.28
N PRO A 246 -23.86 -10.81 8.30
CA PRO A 246 -24.35 -10.62 9.68
C PRO A 246 -25.38 -9.49 9.84
N GLU A 247 -25.34 -8.48 8.99
CA GLU A 247 -26.30 -7.38 8.96
C GLU A 247 -27.59 -7.69 8.17
N GLY A 248 -27.68 -8.82 7.48
CA GLY A 248 -28.81 -9.27 6.69
C GLY A 248 -28.51 -9.43 5.20
N ASP A 249 -29.51 -9.27 4.36
CA ASP A 249 -29.38 -9.36 2.89
C ASP A 249 -28.46 -8.25 2.35
N CYS A 250 -27.45 -8.66 1.59
CA CYS A 250 -26.50 -7.76 0.94
C CYS A 250 -26.39 -8.02 -0.58
N LEU A 251 -27.28 -8.83 -1.17
CA LEU A 251 -27.20 -9.26 -2.56
C LEU A 251 -27.02 -8.10 -3.54
N LYS A 252 -27.79 -7.03 -3.39
CA LYS A 252 -27.75 -5.88 -4.32
C LYS A 252 -26.41 -5.15 -4.38
N LEU A 253 -25.61 -5.26 -3.33
CA LEU A 253 -24.29 -4.63 -3.24
C LEU A 253 -23.18 -5.49 -3.87
N LEU A 254 -23.52 -6.67 -4.43
CA LEU A 254 -22.55 -7.63 -4.94
C LEU A 254 -22.80 -8.03 -6.40
N LEU A 255 -23.85 -7.50 -7.03
CA LEU A 255 -24.25 -7.90 -8.39
C LEU A 255 -23.51 -7.12 -9.49
N ASP A 256 -23.18 -5.87 -9.24
CA ASP A 256 -22.60 -4.95 -10.22
C ASP A 256 -21.36 -4.27 -9.64
N ALA A 257 -20.29 -4.17 -10.44
CA ALA A 257 -19.08 -3.45 -10.06
C ALA A 257 -19.31 -1.94 -10.27
N ASP A 258 -20.13 -1.32 -9.44
CA ASP A 258 -20.59 0.07 -9.60
C ASP A 258 -20.07 1.03 -8.52
N GLY A 259 -19.22 0.54 -7.60
CA GLY A 259 -18.67 1.28 -6.49
C GLY A 259 -19.59 1.37 -5.27
N ASN A 260 -20.77 0.71 -5.32
CA ASN A 260 -21.67 0.58 -4.16
C ASN A 260 -21.27 -0.64 -3.33
N GLU A 261 -20.14 -0.56 -2.67
CA GLU A 261 -19.49 -1.67 -1.99
C GLU A 261 -20.22 -2.11 -0.72
N ARG A 262 -20.33 -3.42 -0.52
CA ARG A 262 -20.66 -4.00 0.77
C ARG A 262 -19.46 -3.93 1.71
N TYR A 263 -19.64 -3.34 2.87
CA TYR A 263 -18.65 -3.43 3.94
C TYR A 263 -19.34 -3.44 5.32
N SER A 264 -18.70 -4.08 6.29
CA SER A 264 -19.05 -3.99 7.69
C SER A 264 -18.12 -3.02 8.42
N ARG A 265 -18.60 -2.43 9.50
CA ARG A 265 -17.73 -1.68 10.40
C ARG A 265 -16.93 -2.63 11.27
N ALA A 266 -15.68 -2.25 11.60
CA ALA A 266 -14.84 -3.01 12.50
C ALA A 266 -15.52 -3.25 13.86
N ASP A 267 -15.17 -4.35 14.51
CA ASP A 267 -15.69 -4.66 15.83
C ASP A 267 -15.12 -3.70 16.89
N SER A 268 -15.98 -3.21 17.77
CA SER A 268 -15.62 -2.20 18.78
C SER A 268 -14.79 -2.75 19.95
N THR A 269 -14.69 -4.08 20.07
CA THR A 269 -14.03 -4.76 21.18
C THR A 269 -12.79 -5.55 20.74
N TYR A 270 -12.75 -5.98 19.47
CA TYR A 270 -11.65 -6.76 18.94
C TYR A 270 -11.54 -6.64 17.41
N LEU A 271 -10.48 -6.01 16.92
CA LEU A 271 -10.27 -5.79 15.47
C LEU A 271 -10.01 -7.07 14.66
N GLY A 272 -9.76 -8.20 15.30
CA GLY A 272 -9.60 -9.51 14.64
C GLY A 272 -10.89 -10.34 14.53
N THR A 273 -12.05 -9.79 14.91
CA THR A 273 -13.34 -10.50 14.82
C THR A 273 -13.62 -10.88 13.37
N LYS A 274 -13.99 -12.14 13.15
CA LYS A 274 -14.36 -12.65 11.81
C LYS A 274 -15.86 -12.52 11.56
N GLU A 275 -16.20 -12.36 10.29
CA GLU A 275 -17.56 -12.42 9.79
C GLU A 275 -17.65 -13.35 8.58
N ILE A 276 -18.86 -13.74 8.21
CA ILE A 276 -19.14 -14.62 7.09
C ILE A 276 -20.22 -13.98 6.22
N ILE A 277 -20.00 -13.98 4.89
CA ILE A 277 -21.04 -13.78 3.90
C ILE A 277 -21.36 -15.15 3.32
N GLU A 278 -22.62 -15.52 3.33
CA GLU A 278 -23.11 -16.76 2.72
C GLU A 278 -23.75 -16.44 1.38
N LEU A 279 -23.32 -17.12 0.33
CA LEU A 279 -23.73 -16.94 -1.06
C LEU A 279 -24.41 -18.22 -1.54
N GLU A 280 -25.49 -18.09 -2.30
CA GLU A 280 -26.16 -19.18 -2.97
C GLU A 280 -26.21 -18.95 -4.48
N PHE A 281 -25.92 -20.00 -5.24
CA PHE A 281 -25.94 -19.99 -6.69
C PHE A 281 -26.82 -21.14 -7.20
N GLU A 282 -27.52 -20.90 -8.31
CA GLU A 282 -28.35 -21.91 -9.00
C GLU A 282 -28.03 -21.92 -10.51
N ASN A 283 -28.54 -22.92 -11.19
CA ASN A 283 -28.37 -23.15 -12.63
C ASN A 283 -26.89 -23.28 -13.05
N ILE A 284 -26.08 -23.90 -12.21
CA ILE A 284 -24.66 -24.12 -12.45
C ILE A 284 -24.48 -25.23 -13.48
N PRO A 285 -23.77 -24.96 -14.61
CA PRO A 285 -23.53 -26.01 -15.61
C PRO A 285 -22.50 -27.02 -15.10
N GLN A 286 -22.52 -28.23 -15.64
CA GLN A 286 -21.55 -29.29 -15.35
C GLN A 286 -20.21 -29.03 -16.06
N GLN A 287 -19.63 -27.87 -15.82
CA GLN A 287 -18.37 -27.39 -16.37
C GLN A 287 -17.50 -26.84 -15.25
N SER A 288 -16.22 -26.56 -15.55
CA SER A 288 -15.34 -25.90 -14.59
C SER A 288 -15.82 -24.46 -14.33
N CYS A 289 -15.91 -24.12 -13.06
CA CYS A 289 -16.29 -22.78 -12.62
C CYS A 289 -15.20 -22.15 -11.74
N GLY A 290 -15.26 -20.86 -11.62
CA GLY A 290 -14.46 -20.11 -10.66
C GLY A 290 -15.29 -18.98 -10.05
N LEU A 291 -15.00 -18.63 -8.80
CA LEU A 291 -15.62 -17.49 -8.13
C LEU A 291 -14.82 -16.23 -8.45
N VAL A 292 -15.45 -15.24 -9.04
CA VAL A 292 -14.89 -13.90 -9.23
C VAL A 292 -15.28 -13.04 -8.05
N ILE A 293 -14.29 -12.36 -7.45
CA ILE A 293 -14.47 -11.44 -6.31
C ILE A 293 -13.83 -10.12 -6.69
N GLY A 294 -14.65 -9.07 -6.82
CA GLY A 294 -14.19 -7.68 -6.89
C GLY A 294 -14.15 -7.09 -5.49
N CYS A 295 -12.97 -6.77 -4.99
CA CYS A 295 -12.80 -6.30 -3.61
C CYS A 295 -11.59 -5.39 -3.44
N ARG A 296 -11.59 -4.63 -2.34
CA ARG A 296 -10.44 -3.88 -1.83
C ARG A 296 -10.43 -3.88 -0.30
N GLN A 297 -9.33 -3.48 0.28
CA GLN A 297 -9.27 -3.30 1.73
C GLN A 297 -9.89 -1.97 2.18
N THR A 298 -10.25 -1.92 3.45
CA THR A 298 -10.47 -0.65 4.15
C THR A 298 -9.14 -0.09 4.63
N LEU A 299 -9.17 1.07 5.27
CA LEU A 299 -7.97 1.65 5.90
C LEU A 299 -7.59 1.01 7.26
N LEU A 300 -8.20 -0.11 7.65
CA LEU A 300 -7.86 -0.79 8.91
C LEU A 300 -6.40 -1.29 8.92
N SER A 301 -5.98 -1.95 7.86
CA SER A 301 -4.59 -2.43 7.73
C SER A 301 -3.60 -1.27 7.73
N THR A 302 -3.91 -0.21 6.99
CA THR A 302 -3.14 1.04 6.94
C THR A 302 -3.04 1.68 8.33
N TYR A 303 -4.16 1.83 9.04
CA TYR A 303 -4.16 2.33 10.42
C TYR A 303 -3.23 1.55 11.33
N LEU A 304 -3.29 0.22 11.31
CA LEU A 304 -2.44 -0.64 12.15
C LEU A 304 -0.95 -0.53 11.80
N LEU A 305 -0.63 -0.39 10.51
CA LEU A 305 0.75 -0.17 10.06
C LEU A 305 1.29 1.16 10.60
N TYR A 306 0.54 2.24 10.46
CA TYR A 306 0.97 3.56 10.92
C TYR A 306 1.01 3.68 12.45
N GLN A 307 0.10 3.01 13.17
CA GLN A 307 0.20 2.91 14.63
C GLN A 307 1.49 2.18 15.05
N THR A 308 1.90 1.17 14.28
CA THR A 308 3.19 0.49 14.51
C THR A 308 4.36 1.47 14.38
N TYR A 309 4.38 2.28 13.30
CA TYR A 309 5.41 3.32 13.12
C TYR A 309 5.36 4.39 14.21
N ALA A 310 4.18 4.85 14.58
CA ALA A 310 4.00 5.84 15.63
C ALA A 310 4.57 5.36 16.97
N TYR A 311 4.30 4.12 17.36
CA TYR A 311 4.83 3.52 18.60
C TYR A 311 6.33 3.21 18.54
N MET A 312 6.91 3.03 17.34
CA MET A 312 8.37 2.99 17.17
C MET A 312 9.02 4.34 17.47
N GLY A 313 8.31 5.43 17.31
CA GLY A 313 8.79 6.78 17.58
C GLY A 313 10.10 7.10 16.86
N ASN A 314 11.09 7.58 17.58
CA ASN A 314 12.40 7.92 17.03
C ASN A 314 13.12 6.76 16.33
N ASN A 315 12.75 5.51 16.64
CA ASN A 315 13.36 4.31 16.04
C ASN A 315 12.71 3.93 14.70
N ALA A 316 11.55 4.51 14.34
CA ALA A 316 10.86 4.19 13.11
C ALA A 316 11.78 4.31 11.88
N GLY A 317 12.53 5.39 11.80
CA GLY A 317 13.48 5.58 10.71
C GLY A 317 14.64 4.59 10.66
N TYR A 318 15.10 4.13 11.81
CA TYR A 318 16.11 3.07 11.86
C TYR A 318 15.54 1.75 11.31
N TRP A 319 14.32 1.40 11.71
CA TRP A 319 13.64 0.19 11.26
C TRP A 319 13.33 0.21 9.78
N ILE A 320 12.76 1.31 9.28
CA ILE A 320 12.51 1.50 7.85
C ILE A 320 13.81 1.34 7.05
N ALA A 321 14.90 1.97 7.50
CA ALA A 321 16.19 1.85 6.85
C ALA A 321 16.76 0.42 6.88
N GLN A 322 16.47 -0.39 7.90
CA GLN A 322 16.88 -1.81 7.92
C GLN A 322 16.07 -2.64 6.92
N ILE A 323 14.77 -2.41 6.82
CA ILE A 323 13.90 -3.05 5.83
C ILE A 323 14.37 -2.69 4.41
N GLU A 324 14.62 -1.40 4.14
CA GLU A 324 15.11 -0.89 2.86
C GLU A 324 16.45 -1.50 2.44
N ARG A 325 17.31 -1.90 3.39
CA ARG A 325 18.62 -2.53 3.10
C ARG A 325 18.56 -4.01 2.78
N LYS A 326 17.42 -4.61 2.56
CA LYS A 326 17.24 -6.04 2.24
C LYS A 326 17.70 -7.00 3.35
N ASN A 327 17.78 -6.56 4.59
CA ASN A 327 18.28 -7.36 5.71
C ASN A 327 17.17 -8.08 6.49
N VAL A 328 15.91 -7.85 6.15
CA VAL A 328 14.76 -8.43 6.85
C VAL A 328 14.07 -9.44 5.94
N LYS A 329 14.11 -10.72 6.31
CA LYS A 329 13.23 -11.72 5.70
C LYS A 329 11.80 -11.39 6.08
N GLN A 330 10.90 -11.41 5.09
CA GLN A 330 9.47 -11.21 5.30
C GLN A 330 8.94 -12.26 6.30
N HIS A 331 8.79 -11.88 7.54
CA HIS A 331 7.99 -12.62 8.49
C HIS A 331 6.62 -11.95 8.48
N GLN A 332 5.61 -12.68 8.04
CA GLN A 332 4.24 -12.22 8.20
C GLN A 332 4.04 -11.80 9.65
N ASN A 333 3.72 -10.54 9.86
CA ASN A 333 3.41 -10.01 11.18
C ASN A 333 2.28 -10.85 11.80
N SER A 334 2.35 -11.11 13.10
CA SER A 334 1.31 -11.85 13.81
C SER A 334 -0.07 -11.16 13.68
N ILE A 335 -0.11 -9.84 13.54
CA ILE A 335 -1.34 -9.07 13.27
C ILE A 335 -1.90 -9.43 11.90
N GLN A 336 -1.08 -9.44 10.84
CA GLN A 336 -1.50 -9.84 9.50
C GLN A 336 -2.05 -11.28 9.48
N LYS A 337 -1.49 -12.20 10.26
CA LYS A 337 -2.03 -13.56 10.40
C LYS A 337 -3.41 -13.59 11.05
N ILE A 338 -3.69 -12.70 12.01
CA ILE A 338 -4.99 -12.60 12.67
C ILE A 338 -6.01 -11.98 11.72
N LEU A 339 -5.65 -10.89 11.06
CA LEU A 339 -6.53 -10.24 10.10
C LEU A 339 -6.80 -11.17 8.92
N GLY A 340 -5.77 -11.74 8.31
CA GLY A 340 -5.85 -12.65 7.18
C GLY A 340 -6.52 -12.03 5.94
N GLY A 341 -6.64 -12.84 4.90
CA GLY A 341 -7.39 -12.53 3.69
C GLY A 341 -8.86 -12.92 3.78
N ILE A 342 -9.52 -12.91 2.62
CA ILE A 342 -10.86 -13.48 2.43
C ILE A 342 -10.70 -14.97 2.16
N GLU A 343 -11.14 -15.81 3.08
CA GLU A 343 -11.18 -17.26 2.88
C GLU A 343 -12.44 -17.64 2.11
N VAL A 344 -12.28 -18.38 1.02
CA VAL A 344 -13.35 -18.94 0.22
C VAL A 344 -13.61 -20.36 0.68
N LEU A 345 -14.83 -20.64 1.15
CA LEU A 345 -15.23 -21.95 1.60
C LEU A 345 -16.37 -22.48 0.73
N ILE A 346 -16.28 -23.75 0.36
CA ILE A 346 -17.34 -24.47 -0.35
C ILE A 346 -17.92 -25.54 0.57
N GLN A 347 -19.23 -25.74 0.49
CA GLN A 347 -19.89 -26.83 1.18
C GLN A 347 -19.72 -28.11 0.36
N ASP A 348 -19.18 -29.17 0.98
CA ASP A 348 -19.09 -30.48 0.34
C ASP A 348 -20.43 -31.25 0.37
N PHE A 349 -20.45 -32.41 -0.26
CA PHE A 349 -21.65 -33.24 -0.37
C PHE A 349 -22.13 -33.83 0.98
N VAL A 350 -21.32 -33.80 2.01
CA VAL A 350 -21.67 -34.21 3.39
C VAL A 350 -22.24 -33.04 4.19
N GLY A 351 -22.08 -31.82 3.67
CA GLY A 351 -22.50 -30.59 4.34
C GLY A 351 -21.39 -29.88 5.10
N ASP A 352 -20.15 -30.36 5.04
CA ASP A 352 -19.01 -29.77 5.71
C ASP A 352 -18.40 -28.62 4.88
N TRP A 353 -17.93 -27.58 5.57
CA TRP A 353 -17.31 -26.43 4.94
C TRP A 353 -15.79 -26.61 4.82
N LYS A 354 -15.26 -26.49 3.59
CA LYS A 354 -13.83 -26.59 3.31
C LYS A 354 -13.30 -25.28 2.73
N VAL A 355 -12.20 -24.79 3.30
CA VAL A 355 -11.46 -23.67 2.71
C VAL A 355 -10.76 -24.18 1.44
N VAL A 356 -11.06 -23.55 0.31
CA VAL A 356 -10.48 -23.90 -0.99
C VAL A 356 -9.47 -22.90 -1.47
N ALA A 357 -9.56 -21.64 -1.04
CA ALA A 357 -8.62 -20.58 -1.37
C ALA A 357 -8.66 -19.47 -0.33
N GLN A 358 -7.66 -18.59 -0.39
CA GLN A 358 -7.61 -17.35 0.37
C GLN A 358 -7.16 -16.22 -0.55
N VAL A 359 -8.02 -15.20 -0.70
CA VAL A 359 -7.68 -13.94 -1.36
C VAL A 359 -6.96 -13.06 -0.34
N ASN A 360 -5.73 -12.69 -0.64
CA ASN A 360 -4.87 -11.95 0.29
C ASN A 360 -5.02 -10.42 0.14
N GLU A 361 -4.17 -9.69 0.82
CA GLU A 361 -4.15 -8.23 0.85
C GLU A 361 -3.76 -7.64 -0.50
N TYR A 362 -4.50 -6.62 -0.94
CA TYR A 362 -4.19 -5.89 -2.17
C TYR A 362 -4.15 -4.40 -1.86
N GLY A 363 -4.74 -3.62 -1.45
CA GLY A 363 -4.67 -2.19 -1.18
C GLY A 363 -6.05 -1.59 -0.88
N PRO A 364 -6.09 -0.38 -0.37
CA PRO A 364 -7.34 0.25 0.01
C PRO A 364 -7.93 1.16 -1.07
N LEU A 365 -7.23 1.44 -2.18
CA LEU A 365 -7.61 2.50 -3.10
C LEU A 365 -8.49 2.03 -4.24
N ALA A 366 -8.02 1.04 -5.01
CA ALA A 366 -8.73 0.50 -6.16
C ALA A 366 -9.33 -0.88 -5.85
N PRO A 367 -10.54 -1.19 -6.32
CA PRO A 367 -11.03 -2.56 -6.33
C PRO A 367 -10.18 -3.41 -7.27
N ASP A 368 -9.83 -4.62 -6.85
CA ASP A 368 -9.21 -5.60 -7.72
C ASP A 368 -10.12 -6.83 -7.87
N PHE A 369 -10.03 -7.49 -9.05
CA PHE A 369 -10.95 -8.55 -9.46
C PHE A 369 -10.20 -9.85 -9.64
N HIS A 370 -10.42 -10.78 -8.70
CA HIS A 370 -9.72 -12.06 -8.67
C HIS A 370 -10.64 -13.23 -8.99
N LEU A 371 -10.13 -14.15 -9.76
CA LEU A 371 -10.75 -15.46 -9.99
C LEU A 371 -10.18 -16.48 -9.00
N VAL A 372 -11.06 -17.17 -8.31
CA VAL A 372 -10.74 -18.37 -7.51
C VAL A 372 -11.26 -19.59 -8.26
N PRO A 373 -10.40 -20.37 -8.93
CA PRO A 373 -10.83 -21.59 -9.62
C PRO A 373 -11.41 -22.59 -8.62
N LEU A 374 -12.62 -23.07 -8.88
CA LEU A 374 -13.35 -24.02 -8.01
C LEU A 374 -13.41 -25.43 -8.63
N GLY A 375 -13.05 -25.55 -9.92
CA GLY A 375 -13.25 -26.76 -10.70
C GLY A 375 -14.72 -27.01 -11.01
N GLN A 376 -15.08 -28.27 -11.26
CA GLN A 376 -16.47 -28.67 -11.51
C GLN A 376 -17.23 -28.78 -10.19
N LEU A 377 -18.25 -27.94 -10.03
CA LEU A 377 -19.16 -28.02 -8.89
C LEU A 377 -20.15 -29.16 -9.04
N ILE A 378 -20.52 -29.82 -7.94
CA ILE A 378 -21.41 -30.95 -7.95
C ILE A 378 -22.86 -30.46 -7.79
N GLY A 379 -23.71 -30.80 -8.76
CA GLY A 379 -25.11 -30.39 -8.78
C GLY A 379 -25.34 -29.07 -9.53
N GLU A 380 -26.59 -28.63 -9.56
CA GLU A 380 -27.04 -27.41 -10.24
C GLU A 380 -27.08 -26.19 -9.30
N SER A 381 -26.74 -26.40 -8.03
CA SER A 381 -26.69 -25.33 -7.01
C SER A 381 -25.43 -25.45 -6.15
N ALA A 382 -24.94 -24.35 -5.63
CA ALA A 382 -23.81 -24.32 -4.71
C ALA A 382 -24.00 -23.27 -3.63
N LYS A 383 -23.45 -23.58 -2.43
CA LYS A 383 -23.31 -22.65 -1.33
C LYS A 383 -21.83 -22.34 -1.14
N ILE A 384 -21.50 -21.06 -1.11
CA ILE A 384 -20.14 -20.56 -0.90
C ILE A 384 -20.16 -19.62 0.29
N ARG A 385 -19.14 -19.70 1.14
CA ARG A 385 -18.92 -18.72 2.22
C ARG A 385 -17.65 -17.95 1.99
N LEU A 386 -17.72 -16.65 2.24
CA LEU A 386 -16.56 -15.78 2.36
C LEU A 386 -16.37 -15.48 3.84
N ARG A 387 -15.26 -15.95 4.42
CA ARG A 387 -14.91 -15.66 5.82
C ARG A 387 -13.76 -14.65 5.86
N MET A 388 -13.98 -13.52 6.50
CA MET A 388 -13.03 -12.40 6.52
C MET A 388 -13.02 -11.68 7.85
N THR A 389 -12.04 -10.80 8.07
CA THR A 389 -12.03 -9.92 9.24
C THR A 389 -13.04 -8.80 9.04
N LYS A 390 -13.91 -8.66 10.03
CA LYS A 390 -14.96 -7.64 10.07
C LYS A 390 -14.35 -6.23 10.04
N GLY A 391 -14.79 -5.42 9.09
CA GLY A 391 -14.29 -4.06 8.91
C GLY A 391 -12.98 -3.93 8.16
N ASN A 392 -12.44 -5.02 7.57
CA ASN A 392 -11.20 -4.98 6.81
C ASN A 392 -11.40 -4.99 5.29
N TRP A 393 -12.58 -5.41 4.81
CA TRP A 393 -12.84 -5.63 3.39
C TRP A 393 -14.07 -4.89 2.91
N ARG A 394 -13.99 -4.41 1.67
CA ARG A 394 -15.08 -3.90 0.86
C ARG A 394 -15.23 -4.81 -0.35
N ILE A 395 -16.43 -5.25 -0.63
CA ILE A 395 -16.73 -6.14 -1.74
C ILE A 395 -17.78 -5.47 -2.61
N ASP A 396 -17.46 -5.30 -3.88
CA ASP A 396 -18.31 -4.64 -4.88
C ASP A 396 -18.95 -5.64 -5.83
N TYR A 397 -18.25 -6.76 -6.13
CA TYR A 397 -18.69 -7.67 -7.15
C TYR A 397 -18.45 -9.14 -6.80
N ILE A 398 -19.47 -9.99 -7.01
CA ILE A 398 -19.35 -11.44 -6.88
C ILE A 398 -20.14 -12.13 -7.99
N THR A 399 -19.50 -13.08 -8.69
CA THR A 399 -20.16 -13.96 -9.66
C THR A 399 -19.43 -15.30 -9.78
N LEU A 400 -20.11 -16.33 -10.25
CA LEU A 400 -19.44 -17.51 -10.77
C LEU A 400 -19.15 -17.31 -12.26
N ALA A 401 -17.93 -17.56 -12.68
CA ALA A 401 -17.50 -17.61 -14.07
C ALA A 401 -17.46 -19.06 -14.55
N VAL A 402 -18.09 -19.35 -15.67
CA VAL A 402 -17.99 -20.67 -16.35
C VAL A 402 -16.74 -20.65 -17.20
N LEU A 403 -15.72 -21.40 -16.77
CA LEU A 403 -14.38 -21.35 -17.36
C LEU A 403 -14.27 -22.25 -18.59
N SER A 404 -13.65 -21.72 -19.64
CA SER A 404 -13.30 -22.50 -20.83
C SER A 404 -11.86 -22.98 -20.78
N GLN A 405 -10.94 -22.21 -21.32
CA GLN A 405 -9.53 -22.56 -21.41
C GLN A 405 -8.66 -21.41 -20.91
N PRO A 406 -7.45 -21.70 -20.45
CA PRO A 406 -6.46 -20.66 -20.19
C PRO A 406 -6.14 -19.91 -21.48
N VAL A 407 -5.94 -18.61 -21.37
CA VAL A 407 -5.57 -17.70 -22.47
C VAL A 407 -4.26 -16.99 -22.14
N GLN A 408 -3.57 -16.53 -23.18
CA GLN A 408 -2.29 -15.83 -23.01
C GLN A 408 -2.46 -14.34 -23.26
N ALA A 409 -1.87 -13.54 -22.41
CA ALA A 409 -1.82 -12.10 -22.58
C ALA A 409 -0.78 -11.70 -23.65
N ILE A 410 -1.11 -10.68 -24.40
CA ILE A 410 -0.15 -9.94 -25.24
C ILE A 410 0.38 -8.80 -24.37
N ARG A 411 1.67 -8.81 -24.11
CA ARG A 411 2.34 -7.77 -23.32
C ARG A 411 2.68 -6.58 -24.19
N LEU A 412 2.26 -5.41 -23.78
CA LEU A 412 2.50 -4.13 -24.47
C LEU A 412 3.30 -3.22 -23.56
N HIS A 413 4.46 -2.78 -24.02
CA HIS A 413 5.23 -1.73 -23.36
C HIS A 413 4.70 -0.36 -23.79
N PRO A 414 4.78 0.69 -22.96
CA PRO A 414 4.41 2.02 -23.39
C PRO A 414 5.30 2.46 -24.56
N HIS A 415 4.70 2.96 -25.63
CA HIS A 415 5.45 3.50 -26.78
C HIS A 415 5.76 4.99 -26.61
N LEU A 416 5.02 5.68 -25.75
CA LEU A 416 5.20 7.08 -25.40
C LEU A 416 4.89 7.29 -23.92
N VAL A 417 5.70 8.10 -23.26
CA VAL A 417 5.50 8.49 -21.85
C VAL A 417 5.49 10.02 -21.78
N LEU A 418 4.44 10.57 -21.18
CA LEU A 418 4.35 11.99 -20.88
C LEU A 418 4.48 12.22 -19.38
N LYS A 419 5.29 13.18 -18.96
CA LYS A 419 5.33 13.66 -17.58
C LYS A 419 4.66 15.03 -17.51
N ASP A 420 3.64 15.17 -16.66
CA ASP A 420 2.88 16.42 -16.53
C ASP A 420 2.42 16.96 -17.92
N GLY A 421 2.06 16.06 -18.86
CA GLY A 421 1.60 16.38 -20.22
C GLY A 421 2.71 16.66 -21.25
N LEU A 422 3.98 16.59 -20.87
CA LEU A 422 5.12 16.77 -21.76
C LEU A 422 5.85 15.45 -22.00
N GLU A 423 6.29 15.23 -23.24
CA GLU A 423 7.03 14.01 -23.61
C GLU A 423 8.30 13.85 -22.78
N ASP A 424 8.49 12.66 -22.18
CA ASP A 424 9.64 12.30 -21.36
C ASP A 424 10.33 11.04 -21.94
N ASP A 425 11.21 11.26 -22.91
CA ASP A 425 12.00 10.18 -23.54
C ASP A 425 12.82 9.38 -22.53
N GLN A 426 13.28 10.02 -21.44
CA GLN A 426 14.06 9.35 -20.43
C GLN A 426 13.20 8.37 -19.62
N ALA A 427 12.01 8.78 -19.22
CA ALA A 427 11.06 7.92 -18.54
C ALA A 427 10.63 6.75 -19.43
N HIS A 428 10.40 6.99 -20.73
CA HIS A 428 10.10 5.95 -21.71
C HIS A 428 11.22 4.90 -21.77
N VAL A 429 12.47 5.31 -21.99
CA VAL A 429 13.64 4.40 -22.05
C VAL A 429 13.81 3.63 -20.75
N ILE A 430 13.53 4.25 -19.60
CA ILE A 430 13.63 3.59 -18.28
C ILE A 430 12.57 2.50 -18.15
N LEU A 431 11.31 2.78 -18.46
CA LEU A 431 10.22 1.82 -18.30
C LEU A 431 10.31 0.63 -19.28
N CYS A 432 10.99 0.81 -20.42
CA CYS A 432 11.27 -0.26 -21.37
C CYS A 432 12.51 -1.10 -21.01
N ASP A 433 13.30 -0.72 -19.99
CA ASP A 433 14.52 -1.40 -19.56
C ASP A 433 14.38 -1.90 -18.13
N SER A 434 14.09 -3.19 -17.95
CA SER A 434 13.87 -3.82 -16.64
C SER A 434 15.05 -3.72 -15.65
N THR A 435 16.22 -3.29 -16.10
CA THR A 435 17.39 -3.04 -15.24
C THR A 435 17.39 -1.66 -14.60
N LYS A 436 16.55 -0.75 -15.12
CA LYS A 436 16.41 0.62 -14.65
C LYS A 436 15.17 0.79 -13.77
N VAL A 437 15.06 1.94 -13.13
CA VAL A 437 13.91 2.33 -12.32
C VAL A 437 13.53 3.77 -12.59
N LEU A 438 12.24 4.02 -12.74
CA LEU A 438 11.65 5.36 -12.77
C LEU A 438 11.34 5.76 -11.32
N THR A 439 11.77 6.96 -10.95
CA THR A 439 11.46 7.52 -9.63
C THR A 439 10.35 8.55 -9.78
N ALA A 440 9.20 8.29 -9.16
CA ALA A 440 8.11 9.25 -9.08
C ALA A 440 8.03 9.83 -7.66
N LEU A 441 8.04 11.15 -7.58
CA LEU A 441 7.95 11.92 -6.34
C LEU A 441 6.53 12.40 -6.10
N PRO A 442 6.17 12.82 -4.87
CA PRO A 442 4.83 13.34 -4.57
C PRO A 442 4.38 14.40 -5.56
N GLY A 443 3.20 14.18 -6.18
CA GLY A 443 2.59 15.03 -7.19
C GLY A 443 3.08 14.80 -8.62
N ASP A 444 3.98 13.86 -8.87
CA ASP A 444 4.33 13.48 -10.24
C ASP A 444 3.17 12.73 -10.91
N THR A 445 2.90 13.07 -12.17
CA THR A 445 1.90 12.42 -13.01
C THR A 445 2.55 11.99 -14.33
N TYR A 446 2.35 10.74 -14.71
CA TYR A 446 2.84 10.16 -15.95
C TYR A 446 1.67 9.60 -16.76
N THR A 447 1.54 9.99 -18.03
CA THR A 447 0.62 9.34 -18.98
C THR A 447 1.41 8.34 -19.81
N LEU A 448 1.02 7.08 -19.75
CA LEU A 448 1.62 5.96 -20.46
C LEU A 448 0.71 5.59 -21.63
N LYS A 449 1.23 5.63 -22.85
CA LYS A 449 0.47 5.33 -24.08
C LYS A 449 0.90 4.00 -24.66
N TYR A 450 -0.07 3.16 -25.02
CA TYR A 450 0.14 1.81 -25.53
C TYR A 450 -0.50 1.66 -26.91
N HIS A 451 0.21 1.02 -27.86
CA HIS A 451 -0.39 0.60 -29.12
C HIS A 451 -1.11 -0.71 -28.95
N MET A 452 -2.40 -0.76 -29.30
CA MET A 452 -3.18 -1.98 -29.27
C MET A 452 -2.75 -2.94 -30.40
N PRO A 453 -2.76 -4.28 -30.16
CA PRO A 453 -2.31 -5.23 -31.18
C PRO A 453 -3.17 -5.22 -32.44
N ASP A 454 -4.48 -5.04 -32.28
CA ASP A 454 -5.47 -4.89 -33.34
C ASP A 454 -6.59 -3.97 -32.83
N ALA A 455 -6.81 -2.87 -33.57
CA ALA A 455 -7.86 -1.90 -33.25
C ALA A 455 -9.29 -2.46 -33.30
N SER A 456 -9.48 -3.59 -33.98
CA SER A 456 -10.77 -4.29 -34.11
C SER A 456 -10.92 -5.50 -33.19
N GLY A 457 -9.85 -5.86 -32.46
CA GLY A 457 -9.84 -7.01 -31.53
C GLY A 457 -10.63 -6.73 -30.26
N ASP A 458 -11.30 -7.77 -29.75
CA ASP A 458 -11.90 -7.72 -28.41
C ASP A 458 -10.86 -8.20 -27.37
N TYR A 459 -10.54 -7.34 -26.40
CA TYR A 459 -9.56 -7.64 -25.35
C TYR A 459 -10.16 -7.39 -23.97
N GLU A 460 -9.77 -8.20 -22.99
CA GLU A 460 -9.80 -7.83 -21.59
C GLU A 460 -8.45 -7.22 -21.24
N LEU A 461 -8.44 -6.15 -20.47
CA LEU A 461 -7.23 -5.38 -20.17
C LEU A 461 -6.81 -5.58 -18.71
N PHE A 462 -5.51 -5.81 -18.52
CA PHE A 462 -4.88 -5.85 -17.21
C PHE A 462 -3.64 -4.95 -17.22
N LEU A 463 -3.29 -4.43 -16.07
CA LEU A 463 -2.08 -3.65 -15.88
C LEU A 463 -1.08 -4.47 -15.04
N GLU A 464 0.08 -4.76 -15.62
CA GLU A 464 1.18 -5.32 -14.84
C GLU A 464 2.11 -4.21 -14.38
N SER A 465 2.15 -3.96 -13.09
CA SER A 465 3.08 -3.01 -12.50
C SER A 465 4.12 -3.74 -11.65
N ARG A 466 5.34 -3.22 -11.60
CA ARG A 466 6.41 -3.75 -10.77
C ARG A 466 7.21 -2.64 -10.13
N GLY A 467 7.43 -2.73 -8.84
CA GLY A 467 8.21 -1.75 -8.13
C GLY A 467 8.10 -1.89 -6.62
N TYR A 468 8.47 -0.82 -5.94
CA TYR A 468 8.31 -0.63 -4.52
C TYR A 468 8.23 0.85 -4.20
N TYR A 469 7.85 1.20 -2.97
CA TYR A 469 7.86 2.57 -2.52
C TYR A 469 8.64 2.75 -1.23
N LEU A 470 9.09 3.98 -0.99
CA LEU A 470 9.86 4.39 0.18
C LEU A 470 9.10 5.49 0.92
N GLU A 471 8.59 5.14 2.07
CA GLU A 471 7.88 6.08 2.94
C GLU A 471 8.79 7.20 3.43
N TRP A 472 8.31 8.43 3.37
CA TRP A 472 8.97 9.56 3.99
C TRP A 472 8.56 9.66 5.45
N ILE A 473 9.55 9.66 6.36
CA ILE A 473 9.28 9.73 7.79
C ILE A 473 8.66 11.08 8.12
N ARG A 474 7.55 11.02 8.84
CA ARG A 474 6.76 12.16 9.23
C ARG A 474 6.95 12.47 10.72
N LYS A 475 6.78 13.75 11.08
CA LYS A 475 6.94 14.19 12.46
C LYS A 475 6.00 13.46 13.41
N GLU A 476 4.78 13.22 12.97
CA GLU A 476 3.72 12.57 13.72
C GLU A 476 4.09 11.15 14.17
N TRP A 477 4.86 10.42 13.34
CA TRP A 477 5.30 9.06 13.66
C TRP A 477 6.27 8.97 14.84
N ILE A 478 6.90 10.09 15.22
CA ILE A 478 7.88 10.08 16.31
C ILE A 478 7.34 10.69 17.60
N GLU A 479 6.12 11.21 17.61
CA GLU A 479 5.51 11.84 18.77
C GLU A 479 4.81 10.85 19.72
N GLU A 480 4.42 9.68 19.24
CA GLU A 480 3.68 8.66 20.00
C GLU A 480 4.56 7.51 20.54
N GLU A 481 5.87 7.68 20.62
CA GLU A 481 6.78 6.61 21.05
C GLU A 481 6.25 5.83 22.28
N ASN A 482 5.96 4.56 22.06
CA ASN A 482 5.45 3.65 23.10
C ASN A 482 6.02 2.23 22.91
N PRO A 483 7.27 2.00 23.32
CA PRO A 483 7.93 0.72 23.11
C PRO A 483 7.25 -0.45 23.82
N PHE A 484 6.56 -0.20 24.93
CA PHE A 484 5.83 -1.26 25.64
C PHE A 484 4.61 -1.73 24.85
N PHE A 485 3.86 -0.80 24.28
CA PHE A 485 2.70 -1.17 23.49
C PHE A 485 3.11 -1.74 22.11
N LEU A 486 4.17 -1.20 21.51
CA LEU A 486 4.79 -1.80 20.33
C LEU A 486 5.16 -3.26 20.59
N ALA A 487 5.83 -3.54 21.71
CA ALA A 487 6.17 -4.90 22.11
C ALA A 487 4.91 -5.79 22.26
N GLN A 488 3.85 -5.26 22.84
CA GLN A 488 2.57 -5.97 22.94
C GLN A 488 1.98 -6.31 21.57
N MET A 489 2.05 -5.40 20.58
CA MET A 489 1.58 -5.69 19.21
C MET A 489 2.28 -6.89 18.57
N PHE A 490 3.54 -7.11 18.88
CA PHE A 490 4.30 -8.25 18.35
C PHE A 490 4.19 -9.53 19.21
N LEU A 491 4.15 -9.40 20.52
CA LEU A 491 4.19 -10.54 21.46
C LEU A 491 2.80 -11.08 21.81
N ASP A 492 1.80 -10.21 21.88
CA ASP A 492 0.41 -10.52 22.16
C ASP A 492 -0.52 -9.68 21.28
N PRO A 493 -0.53 -9.96 19.96
CA PRO A 493 -1.30 -9.19 18.99
C PRO A 493 -2.81 -9.25 19.25
N GLN A 494 -3.32 -10.32 19.87
CA GLN A 494 -4.74 -10.42 20.23
C GLN A 494 -5.14 -9.35 21.25
N THR A 495 -4.36 -9.19 22.32
CA THR A 495 -4.59 -8.15 23.32
C THR A 495 -4.38 -6.75 22.74
N ALA A 496 -3.39 -6.57 21.88
CA ALA A 496 -3.16 -5.30 21.18
C ALA A 496 -4.36 -4.90 20.30
N LEU A 497 -4.88 -5.83 19.50
CA LEU A 497 -6.07 -5.59 18.65
C LEU A 497 -7.34 -5.30 19.46
N LYS A 498 -7.50 -5.90 20.65
CA LYS A 498 -8.59 -5.53 21.57
C LYS A 498 -8.44 -4.12 22.10
N ARG A 499 -7.22 -3.73 22.45
CA ARG A 499 -6.94 -2.37 22.96
C ARG A 499 -7.12 -1.29 21.88
N LEU A 500 -6.70 -1.56 20.64
CA LEU A 500 -6.84 -0.64 19.52
C LEU A 500 -8.27 -0.51 18.98
N ALA A 501 -9.14 -1.49 19.24
CA ALA A 501 -10.50 -1.50 18.72
C ALA A 501 -11.31 -0.22 19.06
N PRO A 502 -11.43 0.22 20.33
CA PRO A 502 -12.17 1.45 20.64
C PRO A 502 -11.49 2.70 20.07
N GLU A 503 -10.17 2.69 19.87
CA GLU A 503 -9.43 3.81 19.28
C GLU A 503 -9.73 3.92 17.78
N PHE A 504 -9.64 2.81 17.05
CA PHE A 504 -10.00 2.76 15.63
C PHE A 504 -11.46 3.15 15.39
N LYS A 505 -12.39 2.69 16.24
CA LYS A 505 -13.82 3.03 16.11
C LYS A 505 -14.12 4.53 16.16
N ARG A 506 -13.31 5.32 16.84
CA ARG A 506 -13.49 6.78 16.90
C ARG A 506 -13.16 7.44 15.57
N VAL A 507 -12.24 6.85 14.78
CA VAL A 507 -11.72 7.42 13.55
C VAL A 507 -12.25 6.73 12.28
N GLU A 508 -12.73 5.49 12.39
CA GLU A 508 -13.15 4.64 11.28
C GLU A 508 -14.10 5.37 10.30
N LYS A 509 -15.09 6.09 10.81
CA LYS A 509 -16.10 6.75 9.97
C LYS A 509 -15.52 7.90 9.12
N GLU A 510 -14.61 8.67 9.71
CA GLU A 510 -14.07 9.88 9.08
C GLU A 510 -12.78 9.57 8.27
N MET A 511 -12.12 8.46 8.57
CA MET A 511 -10.79 8.15 8.06
C MET A 511 -10.76 8.04 6.53
N GLU A 512 -11.69 7.30 5.92
CA GLU A 512 -11.75 7.20 4.46
C GLU A 512 -12.11 8.52 3.80
N HIS A 513 -13.10 9.22 4.34
CA HIS A 513 -13.50 10.52 3.80
C HIS A 513 -12.33 11.52 3.81
N CYS A 514 -11.60 11.56 4.92
CA CYS A 514 -10.40 12.38 5.04
C CYS A 514 -9.29 11.92 4.10
N PHE A 515 -9.07 10.62 3.97
CA PHE A 515 -8.08 10.04 3.07
C PHE A 515 -8.33 10.45 1.62
N TRP A 516 -9.55 10.26 1.11
CA TRP A 516 -9.91 10.61 -0.27
C TRP A 516 -9.83 12.11 -0.56
N ARG A 517 -10.07 12.98 0.43
CA ARG A 517 -9.96 14.43 0.30
C ARG A 517 -8.54 14.97 0.30
N SER A 518 -7.60 14.21 0.79
CA SER A 518 -6.25 14.67 1.10
C SER A 518 -5.19 14.17 0.14
N ARG A 519 -5.56 13.61 -1.02
CA ARG A 519 -4.61 13.20 -2.04
C ARG A 519 -3.73 14.38 -2.45
N TYR A 520 -2.44 14.10 -2.54
CA TYR A 520 -1.47 15.11 -2.90
C TYR A 520 -1.70 15.57 -4.34
N ALA A 521 -2.03 16.82 -4.54
CA ALA A 521 -1.96 17.49 -5.81
C ALA A 521 -0.90 18.56 -5.72
N ARG A 522 -0.08 18.74 -6.75
CA ARG A 522 0.80 19.91 -6.83
C ARG A 522 -0.07 21.17 -6.79
N PRO A 523 0.28 22.18 -5.96
CA PRO A 523 -0.45 23.44 -5.92
C PRO A 523 -0.41 24.15 -7.26
#